data_90b00715aa366605da9f9a37ee2b6030
#
_entry.id   90b00715aa366605da9f9a37ee2b6030
#
_cell.length_a   1.000
_cell.length_b   1.000
_cell.length_c   1.000
_cell.angle_alpha   90.00
_cell.angle_beta   90.00
_cell.angle_gamma   90.00
#
_symmetry.space_group_name_H-M   'P 1'
#
loop_
_entity.id
_entity.type
_entity.pdbx_description
1 polymer ?
#
loop_
_entity_poly.entity_id
_entity_poly.type
_entity_poly.pdbx_seq_one_letter_code
_entity_poly.pdbx_strand_id
1 'polypeptide(L)'
;MSLDTLNEFVQAIDAAGELVRVRQPVKAHLELCEIADRVMKQPGGGPALLFEHVILRDGTRSRFPVGINLFGSMSRMALSLGVEELDDHGDRITKLLDLKVPEGIMGKLSMLPRLMEVAKFPPRMQSGTPPCQEVVWRGDEVDLDQLPIITCWPEDGGPYITFPMVITKDPKRGIRNVGMYRVQQLGKNTLAMHWQRHKVGAAHWREMAERGERMPVVIAIGADPASMYSASAPLPPTVDEFIFAGFLRRKPVQLAKALTCDLEVPADADFVLEGYIDPAEALVTEGPFGDHTGFYSLADLYPAVHVTAVTMRRNPIFPATIVGRPPMEDFYLGHATERIFLPLLKLTIPEIVDYHMPAEGIFHNLVFVSIRKEYPGQAYKVMNAMWGQGLMSLAKVLVVVDDWVNVRNPQEAWWVALNNIDPERDTRFTMGPMDVLDHSSRAFTYGSKMGIDATKKLPEEGFTRDWPPVIEMDEATKRAVDAMWPSLGIPAR
;
A
#
# COMPACT_ATOMS: atom_id res chain seq x y z
N MET A 1 -12.46 16.82 -2.34
CA MET A 1 -13.85 16.37 -2.04
C MET A 1 -13.75 14.94 -1.51
N SER A 2 -14.43 14.57 -0.41
CA SER A 2 -14.36 13.19 0.11
C SER A 2 -15.25 12.29 -0.74
N LEU A 3 -14.69 11.20 -1.26
CA LEU A 3 -15.41 10.15 -1.97
C LEU A 3 -15.93 9.14 -0.94
N ASP A 4 -17.22 8.83 -0.97
CA ASP A 4 -17.86 7.99 0.04
C ASP A 4 -18.00 6.53 -0.38
N THR A 5 -17.86 6.24 -1.68
CA THR A 5 -18.02 4.90 -2.25
C THR A 5 -17.03 4.65 -3.39
N LEU A 6 -16.79 3.37 -3.71
CA LEU A 6 -16.01 2.98 -4.88
C LEU A 6 -16.65 3.49 -6.18
N ASN A 7 -17.99 3.46 -6.27
CA ASN A 7 -18.69 3.98 -7.44
C ASN A 7 -18.45 5.48 -7.66
N GLU A 8 -18.44 6.29 -6.60
CA GLU A 8 -18.10 7.73 -6.69
C GLU A 8 -16.65 7.92 -7.14
N PHE A 9 -15.73 7.09 -6.65
CA PHE A 9 -14.33 7.14 -7.08
C PHE A 9 -14.19 6.81 -8.57
N VAL A 10 -14.81 5.73 -9.04
CA VAL A 10 -14.80 5.36 -10.46
C VAL A 10 -15.43 6.46 -11.34
N GLN A 11 -16.53 7.09 -10.88
CA GLN A 11 -17.13 8.22 -11.59
C GLN A 11 -16.21 9.46 -11.63
N ALA A 12 -15.48 9.73 -10.55
CA ALA A 12 -14.53 10.84 -10.50
C ALA A 12 -13.34 10.60 -11.44
N ILE A 13 -12.83 9.39 -11.52
CA ILE A 13 -11.78 8.99 -12.48
C ILE A 13 -12.29 9.15 -13.93
N ASP A 14 -13.53 8.70 -14.19
CA ASP A 14 -14.18 8.82 -15.51
C ASP A 14 -14.33 10.29 -15.92
N ALA A 15 -14.82 11.13 -15.01
CA ALA A 15 -14.95 12.58 -15.22
C ALA A 15 -13.60 13.28 -15.45
N ALA A 16 -12.51 12.76 -14.86
CA ALA A 16 -11.16 13.25 -15.09
C ALA A 16 -10.57 12.77 -16.44
N GLY A 17 -11.25 11.90 -17.18
CA GLY A 17 -10.77 11.33 -18.43
C GLY A 17 -9.68 10.25 -18.24
N GLU A 18 -9.53 9.72 -17.03
CA GLU A 18 -8.53 8.71 -16.68
C GLU A 18 -9.10 7.27 -16.62
N LEU A 19 -10.36 7.04 -17.09
CA LEU A 19 -11.00 5.73 -17.12
C LEU A 19 -11.23 5.24 -18.55
N VAL A 20 -10.87 4.01 -18.82
CA VAL A 20 -11.26 3.30 -20.05
C VAL A 20 -12.28 2.23 -19.72
N ARG A 21 -13.46 2.30 -20.35
CA ARG A 21 -14.52 1.29 -20.24
C ARG A 21 -14.32 0.22 -21.31
N VAL A 22 -14.00 -1.00 -20.90
CA VAL A 22 -13.83 -2.15 -21.79
C VAL A 22 -15.17 -2.87 -21.92
N ARG A 23 -15.79 -2.74 -23.10
CA ARG A 23 -17.12 -3.31 -23.40
C ARG A 23 -17.07 -4.65 -24.12
N GLN A 24 -15.91 -5.05 -24.62
CA GLN A 24 -15.69 -6.38 -25.19
C GLN A 24 -15.75 -7.44 -24.09
N PRO A 25 -16.26 -8.65 -24.38
CA PRO A 25 -16.15 -9.76 -23.45
C PRO A 25 -14.69 -10.12 -23.20
N VAL A 26 -14.27 -10.16 -21.92
CA VAL A 26 -12.90 -10.48 -21.49
C VAL A 26 -12.96 -11.52 -20.38
N LYS A 27 -12.14 -12.55 -20.46
CA LYS A 27 -12.09 -13.58 -19.42
C LYS A 27 -11.39 -13.09 -18.15
N ALA A 28 -11.97 -13.41 -16.99
CA ALA A 28 -11.35 -13.23 -15.69
C ALA A 28 -10.07 -14.06 -15.53
N HIS A 29 -9.95 -15.14 -16.32
CA HIS A 29 -8.78 -15.99 -16.37
C HIS A 29 -7.77 -15.44 -17.38
N LEU A 30 -6.68 -14.85 -16.90
CA LEU A 30 -5.51 -14.35 -17.62
C LEU A 30 -5.75 -13.15 -18.55
N GLU A 31 -6.82 -13.13 -19.39
CA GLU A 31 -6.98 -12.09 -20.42
C GLU A 31 -7.12 -10.68 -19.81
N LEU A 32 -7.95 -10.54 -18.76
CA LEU A 32 -8.13 -9.29 -18.05
C LEU A 32 -6.81 -8.79 -17.46
N CYS A 33 -6.03 -9.70 -16.90
CA CYS A 33 -4.75 -9.38 -16.26
C CYS A 33 -3.68 -9.00 -17.27
N GLU A 34 -3.61 -9.66 -18.42
CA GLU A 34 -2.70 -9.28 -19.50
C GLU A 34 -3.00 -7.88 -20.06
N ILE A 35 -4.28 -7.53 -20.21
CA ILE A 35 -4.67 -6.19 -20.63
C ILE A 35 -4.23 -5.16 -19.58
N ALA A 36 -4.49 -5.44 -18.30
CA ALA A 36 -4.13 -4.57 -17.20
C ALA A 36 -2.60 -4.39 -17.08
N ASP A 37 -1.82 -5.46 -17.21
CA ASP A 37 -0.35 -5.42 -17.18
C ASP A 37 0.22 -4.48 -18.25
N ARG A 38 -0.26 -4.59 -19.49
CA ARG A 38 0.15 -3.70 -20.57
C ARG A 38 -0.21 -2.23 -20.33
N VAL A 39 -1.34 -1.99 -19.69
CA VAL A 39 -1.79 -0.64 -19.39
C VAL A 39 -0.99 -0.05 -18.23
N MET A 40 -0.77 -0.78 -17.16
CA MET A 40 0.01 -0.32 -15.99
C MET A 40 1.45 0.07 -16.34
N LYS A 41 2.02 -0.52 -17.40
CA LYS A 41 3.37 -0.22 -17.91
C LYS A 41 3.44 0.97 -18.88
N GLN A 42 2.32 1.60 -19.19
CA GLN A 42 2.34 2.85 -19.96
C GLN A 42 2.89 4.00 -19.10
N PRO A 43 3.43 5.06 -19.73
CA PRO A 43 3.88 6.24 -19.01
C PRO A 43 2.82 6.76 -18.02
N GLY A 44 3.22 7.02 -16.77
CA GLY A 44 2.34 7.49 -15.71
C GLY A 44 1.36 6.44 -15.16
N GLY A 45 1.53 5.13 -15.49
CA GLY A 45 0.69 4.04 -15.00
C GLY A 45 -0.54 3.74 -15.86
N GLY A 46 -0.70 4.44 -16.98
CA GLY A 46 -1.83 4.27 -17.89
C GLY A 46 -3.19 4.59 -17.24
N PRO A 47 -4.31 4.48 -17.97
CA PRO A 47 -5.65 4.72 -17.42
C PRO A 47 -6.11 3.61 -16.47
N ALA A 48 -7.08 3.93 -15.63
CA ALA A 48 -7.89 2.94 -14.94
C ALA A 48 -8.77 2.17 -15.94
N LEU A 49 -9.09 0.94 -15.65
CA LEU A 49 -9.90 0.08 -16.51
C LEU A 49 -11.18 -0.36 -15.79
N LEU A 50 -12.32 -0.28 -16.47
CA LEU A 50 -13.58 -0.87 -16.02
C LEU A 50 -14.06 -1.88 -17.07
N PHE A 51 -13.94 -3.17 -16.76
CA PHE A 51 -14.43 -4.26 -17.61
C PHE A 51 -15.92 -4.49 -17.33
N GLU A 52 -16.78 -4.12 -18.28
CA GLU A 52 -18.23 -4.22 -18.13
C GLU A 52 -18.76 -5.62 -18.48
N HIS A 53 -18.01 -6.42 -19.25
CA HIS A 53 -18.41 -7.74 -19.72
C HIS A 53 -17.32 -8.79 -19.39
N VAL A 54 -17.27 -9.22 -18.14
CA VAL A 54 -16.32 -10.23 -17.69
C VAL A 54 -16.90 -11.63 -17.87
N ILE A 55 -16.11 -12.54 -18.44
CA ILE A 55 -16.45 -13.95 -18.63
C ILE A 55 -15.80 -14.75 -17.50
N LEU A 56 -16.67 -15.46 -16.75
CA LEU A 56 -16.26 -16.32 -15.63
C LEU A 56 -15.58 -17.61 -16.13
N ARG A 57 -15.06 -18.41 -15.20
CA ARG A 57 -14.33 -19.65 -15.54
C ARG A 57 -15.21 -20.71 -16.22
N ASP A 58 -16.49 -20.74 -15.93
CA ASP A 58 -17.47 -21.64 -16.56
C ASP A 58 -17.92 -21.18 -17.96
N GLY A 59 -17.42 -20.02 -18.43
CA GLY A 59 -17.79 -19.41 -19.71
C GLY A 59 -19.03 -18.53 -19.65
N THR A 60 -19.69 -18.41 -18.51
CA THR A 60 -20.83 -17.50 -18.34
C THR A 60 -20.39 -16.06 -18.15
N ARG A 61 -21.29 -15.12 -18.41
CA ARG A 61 -21.02 -13.70 -18.17
C ARG A 61 -21.27 -13.35 -16.70
N SER A 62 -20.27 -12.72 -16.08
CA SER A 62 -20.44 -12.11 -14.76
C SER A 62 -21.54 -11.04 -14.76
N ARG A 63 -22.30 -10.98 -13.67
CA ARG A 63 -23.24 -9.89 -13.41
C ARG A 63 -22.52 -8.62 -12.91
N PHE A 64 -21.25 -8.74 -12.52
CA PHE A 64 -20.48 -7.69 -11.87
C PHE A 64 -19.34 -7.24 -12.78
N PRO A 65 -19.18 -5.91 -12.98
CA PRO A 65 -18.02 -5.36 -13.65
C PRO A 65 -16.79 -5.47 -12.76
N VAL A 66 -15.58 -5.47 -13.37
CA VAL A 66 -14.31 -5.46 -12.66
C VAL A 66 -13.62 -4.13 -12.91
N GLY A 67 -13.26 -3.44 -11.81
CA GLY A 67 -12.40 -2.26 -11.83
C GLY A 67 -10.97 -2.64 -11.50
N ILE A 68 -9.99 -2.23 -12.32
CA ILE A 68 -8.57 -2.51 -12.09
C ILE A 68 -7.72 -1.31 -12.45
N ASN A 69 -6.53 -1.20 -11.87
CA ASN A 69 -5.66 -0.04 -12.00
C ASN A 69 -6.30 1.27 -11.53
N LEU A 70 -7.18 1.18 -10.55
CA LEU A 70 -7.95 2.34 -10.06
C LEU A 70 -7.06 3.36 -9.33
N PHE A 71 -6.00 2.89 -8.68
CA PHE A 71 -5.02 3.70 -7.94
C PHE A 71 -3.70 3.90 -8.70
N GLY A 72 -3.59 3.42 -9.93
CA GLY A 72 -2.35 3.27 -10.68
C GLY A 72 -1.86 4.54 -11.38
N SER A 73 -2.02 5.73 -10.79
CA SER A 73 -1.32 6.97 -11.16
C SER A 73 -1.23 7.89 -9.95
N MET A 74 -0.33 8.89 -9.99
CA MET A 74 -0.21 9.87 -8.91
C MET A 74 -1.49 10.70 -8.75
N SER A 75 -2.12 11.09 -9.86
CA SER A 75 -3.39 11.85 -9.86
C SER A 75 -4.53 11.05 -9.24
N ARG A 76 -4.71 9.78 -9.65
CA ARG A 76 -5.75 8.92 -9.08
C ARG A 76 -5.50 8.59 -7.62
N MET A 77 -4.23 8.38 -7.25
CA MET A 77 -3.88 8.15 -5.85
C MET A 77 -4.16 9.39 -4.99
N ALA A 78 -3.79 10.60 -5.42
CA ALA A 78 -4.13 11.84 -4.73
C ALA A 78 -5.65 12.07 -4.64
N LEU A 79 -6.38 11.83 -5.75
CA LEU A 79 -7.84 11.90 -5.80
C LEU A 79 -8.48 10.93 -4.80
N SER A 80 -7.98 9.68 -4.72
CA SER A 80 -8.49 8.64 -3.80
C SER A 80 -8.41 9.06 -2.33
N LEU A 81 -7.39 9.85 -1.99
CA LEU A 81 -7.16 10.34 -0.64
C LEU A 81 -7.68 11.76 -0.40
N GLY A 82 -8.33 12.37 -1.40
CA GLY A 82 -8.99 13.68 -1.29
C GLY A 82 -8.03 14.86 -1.14
N VAL A 83 -6.86 14.79 -1.77
CA VAL A 83 -5.82 15.83 -1.80
C VAL A 83 -5.43 16.15 -3.24
N GLU A 84 -4.73 17.28 -3.44
CA GLU A 84 -4.14 17.64 -4.74
C GLU A 84 -2.81 16.92 -4.94
N GLU A 85 -1.98 16.90 -3.89
CA GLU A 85 -0.70 16.17 -3.86
C GLU A 85 -0.61 15.28 -2.62
N LEU A 86 0.08 14.16 -2.73
CA LEU A 86 0.20 13.18 -1.63
C LEU A 86 0.97 13.76 -0.43
N ASP A 87 1.91 14.67 -0.68
CA ASP A 87 2.64 15.40 0.36
C ASP A 87 1.72 16.22 1.29
N ASP A 88 0.53 16.63 0.86
CA ASP A 88 -0.45 17.34 1.69
C ASP A 88 -0.84 16.58 2.97
N HIS A 89 -0.88 15.24 2.90
CA HIS A 89 -1.12 14.42 4.08
C HIS A 89 0.08 14.42 5.02
N GLY A 90 1.30 14.36 4.48
CA GLY A 90 2.53 14.50 5.25
C GLY A 90 2.58 15.84 5.98
N ASP A 91 2.24 16.93 5.30
CA ASP A 91 2.18 18.27 5.90
C ASP A 91 1.13 18.37 7.01
N ARG A 92 -0.02 17.71 6.85
CA ARG A 92 -1.04 17.65 7.91
C ARG A 92 -0.52 16.89 9.14
N ILE A 93 0.17 15.79 8.94
CA ILE A 93 0.79 15.02 10.02
C ILE A 93 1.87 15.86 10.70
N THR A 94 2.74 16.51 9.94
CA THR A 94 3.77 17.42 10.46
C THR A 94 3.16 18.50 11.35
N LYS A 95 2.09 19.17 10.90
CA LYS A 95 1.37 20.18 11.69
C LYS A 95 0.75 19.64 12.99
N LEU A 96 0.38 18.36 13.00
CA LEU A 96 -0.11 17.69 14.21
C LEU A 96 1.03 17.34 15.17
N LEU A 97 2.22 17.01 14.62
CA LEU A 97 3.39 16.63 15.40
C LEU A 97 4.16 17.82 15.95
N ASP A 98 4.13 18.98 15.31
CA ASP A 98 4.72 20.24 15.73
C ASP A 98 4.06 20.86 17.01
N LEU A 99 3.44 19.99 17.80
CA LEU A 99 2.86 20.34 19.09
C LEU A 99 4.00 20.65 20.10
N LYS A 100 4.59 21.84 20.03
CA LYS A 100 5.23 22.42 21.22
C LYS A 100 4.13 22.50 22.27
N VAL A 101 4.23 21.69 23.34
CA VAL A 101 3.33 21.78 24.49
C VAL A 101 3.51 23.18 25.07
N PRO A 102 2.55 24.12 24.88
CA PRO A 102 2.70 25.46 25.38
C PRO A 102 2.73 25.41 26.91
N GLU A 103 3.61 26.13 27.54
CA GLU A 103 3.65 26.25 28.98
C GLU A 103 2.39 26.99 29.47
N GLY A 104 1.77 26.46 30.56
CA GLY A 104 0.63 27.05 31.20
C GLY A 104 -0.75 26.47 30.78
N ILE A 105 -1.78 26.78 31.59
CA ILE A 105 -3.16 26.26 31.43
C ILE A 105 -3.79 26.76 30.13
N MET A 106 -3.56 28.01 29.74
CA MET A 106 -4.07 28.62 28.51
C MET A 106 -3.46 27.97 27.25
N GLY A 107 -2.18 27.59 27.31
CA GLY A 107 -1.51 26.86 26.24
C GLY A 107 -2.04 25.44 26.06
N LYS A 108 -2.38 24.73 27.16
CA LYS A 108 -3.02 23.41 27.10
C LYS A 108 -4.43 23.49 26.52
N LEU A 109 -5.17 24.54 26.78
CA LEU A 109 -6.49 24.81 26.20
C LEU A 109 -6.41 25.08 24.68
N SER A 110 -5.34 25.72 24.20
CA SER A 110 -5.13 25.96 22.76
C SER A 110 -4.82 24.69 21.97
N MET A 111 -4.42 23.58 22.63
CA MET A 111 -4.24 22.26 22.03
C MET A 111 -5.55 21.49 21.84
N LEU A 112 -6.61 21.84 22.59
CA LEU A 112 -7.90 21.15 22.55
C LEU A 112 -8.49 21.04 21.12
N PRO A 113 -8.51 22.11 20.30
CA PRO A 113 -9.02 22.03 18.93
C PRO A 113 -8.22 21.07 18.05
N ARG A 114 -6.90 20.95 18.25
CA ARG A 114 -6.01 20.08 17.48
C ARG A 114 -6.13 18.61 17.88
N LEU A 115 -6.22 18.33 19.18
CA LEU A 115 -6.54 16.98 19.69
C LEU A 115 -7.95 16.55 19.24
N MET A 116 -8.90 17.49 19.22
CA MET A 116 -10.23 17.26 18.67
C MET A 116 -10.21 17.00 17.16
N GLU A 117 -9.21 17.45 16.43
CA GLU A 117 -9.10 17.20 14.98
C GLU A 117 -8.82 15.71 14.69
N VAL A 118 -7.95 15.07 15.47
CA VAL A 118 -7.71 13.63 15.39
C VAL A 118 -8.90 12.84 15.96
N ALA A 119 -9.52 13.35 17.03
CA ALA A 119 -10.69 12.75 17.69
C ALA A 119 -12.01 12.88 16.88
N LYS A 120 -12.00 13.57 15.73
CA LYS A 120 -13.20 13.75 14.88
C LYS A 120 -13.55 12.56 14.00
N PHE A 121 -12.63 11.62 13.82
CA PHE A 121 -12.73 10.60 12.77
C PHE A 121 -12.94 9.15 13.25
N PRO A 122 -13.30 8.84 14.51
CA PRO A 122 -13.60 7.46 14.86
C PRO A 122 -14.75 6.95 13.98
N PRO A 123 -14.67 5.71 13.55
CA PRO A 123 -15.73 5.09 12.75
C PRO A 123 -17.09 5.19 13.46
N ARG A 124 -18.16 5.25 12.68
CA ARG A 124 -19.53 5.37 13.20
C ARG A 124 -20.40 4.24 12.66
N MET A 125 -21.21 3.66 13.52
CA MET A 125 -22.19 2.69 13.07
C MET A 125 -23.30 3.37 12.27
N GLN A 126 -23.57 2.85 11.06
CA GLN A 126 -24.65 3.32 10.22
C GLN A 126 -26.01 2.86 10.79
N SER A 127 -27.01 3.74 10.76
CA SER A 127 -28.38 3.41 11.08
C SER A 127 -29.12 2.88 9.84
N GLY A 128 -30.04 1.93 10.03
CA GLY A 128 -30.82 1.31 8.96
C GLY A 128 -30.06 0.21 8.22
N THR A 129 -30.62 -0.25 7.10
CA THR A 129 -29.98 -1.28 6.27
C THR A 129 -28.81 -0.67 5.50
N PRO A 130 -27.57 -1.15 5.73
CA PRO A 130 -26.41 -0.63 5.03
C PRO A 130 -26.36 -1.08 3.56
N PRO A 131 -25.82 -0.27 2.66
CA PRO A 131 -25.70 -0.65 1.24
C PRO A 131 -25.02 -2.00 1.01
N CYS A 132 -24.00 -2.35 1.77
CA CYS A 132 -23.29 -3.62 1.66
C CYS A 132 -24.14 -4.85 2.00
N GLN A 133 -25.39 -4.68 2.49
CA GLN A 133 -26.30 -5.77 2.85
C GLN A 133 -27.63 -5.72 2.06
N GLU A 134 -27.67 -5.05 0.91
CA GLU A 134 -28.88 -5.00 0.06
C GLU A 134 -29.19 -6.32 -0.61
N VAL A 135 -28.18 -7.15 -0.89
CA VAL A 135 -28.29 -8.51 -1.41
C VAL A 135 -27.53 -9.44 -0.48
N VAL A 136 -28.13 -10.58 -0.15
CA VAL A 136 -27.57 -11.53 0.83
C VAL A 136 -27.65 -12.94 0.28
N TRP A 137 -26.52 -13.65 0.25
CA TRP A 137 -26.40 -15.10 0.02
C TRP A 137 -26.00 -15.77 1.33
N ARG A 138 -26.66 -16.86 1.69
CA ARG A 138 -26.36 -17.61 2.93
C ARG A 138 -26.39 -19.11 2.69
N GLY A 139 -25.58 -19.84 3.45
CA GLY A 139 -25.54 -21.30 3.40
C GLY A 139 -25.29 -21.81 1.98
N ASP A 140 -26.22 -22.60 1.44
CA ASP A 140 -26.12 -23.21 0.11
C ASP A 140 -26.20 -22.21 -1.06
N GLU A 141 -26.60 -20.96 -0.79
CA GLU A 141 -26.61 -19.90 -1.80
C GLU A 141 -25.23 -19.29 -2.02
N VAL A 142 -24.29 -19.55 -1.10
CA VAL A 142 -22.91 -19.04 -1.22
C VAL A 142 -22.19 -19.77 -2.34
N ASP A 143 -21.88 -19.05 -3.40
CA ASP A 143 -21.18 -19.57 -4.57
C ASP A 143 -20.19 -18.53 -5.11
N LEU A 144 -18.94 -18.66 -4.70
CA LEU A 144 -17.85 -17.76 -5.10
C LEU A 144 -17.51 -17.85 -6.59
N ASP A 145 -17.92 -18.95 -7.29
CA ASP A 145 -17.75 -19.07 -8.74
C ASP A 145 -18.59 -18.05 -9.51
N GLN A 146 -19.61 -17.44 -8.88
CA GLN A 146 -20.41 -16.36 -9.46
C GLN A 146 -19.73 -14.98 -9.38
N LEU A 147 -18.65 -14.84 -8.60
CA LEU A 147 -17.87 -13.61 -8.49
C LEU A 147 -16.76 -13.60 -9.55
N PRO A 148 -16.42 -12.43 -10.11
CA PRO A 148 -15.36 -12.33 -11.11
C PRO A 148 -13.97 -12.33 -10.47
N ILE A 149 -13.68 -13.36 -9.67
CA ILE A 149 -12.38 -13.57 -9.04
C ILE A 149 -11.36 -13.93 -10.13
N ILE A 150 -10.25 -13.21 -10.19
CA ILE A 150 -9.30 -13.27 -11.29
C ILE A 150 -8.21 -14.32 -11.08
N THR A 151 -7.71 -14.93 -12.16
CA THR A 151 -6.44 -15.64 -12.19
C THR A 151 -5.45 -14.76 -12.91
N CYS A 152 -4.37 -14.33 -12.22
CA CYS A 152 -3.49 -13.28 -12.72
C CYS A 152 -2.44 -13.81 -13.70
N TRP A 153 -1.79 -14.92 -13.36
CA TRP A 153 -0.66 -15.45 -14.11
C TRP A 153 -0.81 -16.94 -14.40
N PRO A 154 -0.13 -17.45 -15.45
CA PRO A 154 -0.32 -18.84 -15.91
C PRO A 154 -0.04 -19.93 -14.87
N GLU A 155 0.92 -19.71 -13.95
CA GLU A 155 1.31 -20.68 -12.92
C GLU A 155 0.65 -20.40 -11.56
N ASP A 156 -0.29 -19.45 -11.47
CA ASP A 156 -1.05 -19.23 -10.25
C ASP A 156 -1.81 -20.49 -9.84
N GLY A 157 -1.83 -20.78 -8.53
CA GLY A 157 -2.53 -21.94 -7.96
C GLY A 157 -4.04 -21.93 -8.13
N GLY A 158 -4.62 -20.83 -8.63
CA GLY A 158 -6.05 -20.66 -8.87
C GLY A 158 -6.46 -19.19 -8.97
N PRO A 159 -7.74 -18.87 -8.82
CA PRO A 159 -8.20 -17.49 -8.78
C PRO A 159 -7.96 -16.86 -7.40
N TYR A 160 -7.70 -15.55 -7.41
CA TYR A 160 -7.38 -14.77 -6.23
C TYR A 160 -8.23 -13.51 -6.09
N ILE A 161 -8.68 -13.23 -4.88
CA ILE A 161 -9.13 -11.90 -4.47
C ILE A 161 -7.88 -11.10 -4.14
N THR A 162 -7.56 -10.13 -4.96
CA THR A 162 -6.26 -9.45 -4.96
C THR A 162 -6.28 -8.09 -4.28
N PHE A 163 -7.47 -7.50 -4.05
CA PHE A 163 -7.61 -6.18 -3.45
C PHE A 163 -8.63 -6.17 -2.29
N PRO A 164 -8.54 -7.12 -1.34
CA PRO A 164 -9.48 -7.19 -0.23
C PRO A 164 -9.04 -6.36 0.96
N MET A 165 -9.99 -6.01 1.81
CA MET A 165 -9.80 -5.60 3.20
C MET A 165 -10.18 -6.78 4.09
N VAL A 166 -9.20 -7.48 4.64
CA VAL A 166 -9.42 -8.61 5.54
C VAL A 166 -9.51 -8.09 6.97
N ILE A 167 -10.66 -8.30 7.60
CA ILE A 167 -11.01 -7.75 8.91
C ILE A 167 -10.97 -8.87 9.94
N THR A 168 -10.20 -8.66 10.99
CA THR A 168 -10.09 -9.52 12.16
C THR A 168 -10.12 -8.69 13.44
N LYS A 169 -10.23 -9.32 14.61
CA LYS A 169 -10.26 -8.63 15.89
C LYS A 169 -9.29 -9.27 16.87
N ASP A 170 -8.50 -8.47 17.57
CA ASP A 170 -7.60 -8.94 18.63
C ASP A 170 -8.44 -9.65 19.72
N PRO A 171 -8.22 -10.94 19.96
CA PRO A 171 -9.06 -11.69 20.92
C PRO A 171 -8.83 -11.30 22.37
N LYS A 172 -7.76 -10.57 22.69
CA LYS A 172 -7.45 -10.08 24.04
C LYS A 172 -7.94 -8.65 24.26
N ARG A 173 -7.73 -7.80 23.26
CA ARG A 173 -7.91 -6.34 23.38
C ARG A 173 -9.20 -5.85 22.71
N GLY A 174 -9.79 -6.66 21.82
CA GLY A 174 -10.96 -6.26 21.03
C GLY A 174 -10.65 -5.20 19.96
N ILE A 175 -9.38 -4.95 19.66
CA ILE A 175 -8.98 -3.97 18.64
C ILE A 175 -9.12 -4.64 17.27
N ARG A 176 -9.79 -3.94 16.35
CA ARG A 176 -9.91 -4.38 14.95
C ARG A 176 -8.58 -4.20 14.23
N ASN A 177 -8.30 -5.11 13.30
CA ASN A 177 -7.27 -4.98 12.29
C ASN A 177 -7.90 -5.12 10.91
N VAL A 178 -7.52 -4.27 10.00
CA VAL A 178 -7.91 -4.32 8.59
C VAL A 178 -6.65 -4.39 7.76
N GLY A 179 -6.41 -5.53 7.12
CA GLY A 179 -5.18 -5.75 6.35
C GLY A 179 -5.47 -6.17 4.92
N MET A 180 -4.62 -5.75 4.00
CA MET A 180 -4.65 -6.21 2.62
C MET A 180 -3.82 -7.49 2.52
N TYR A 181 -4.49 -8.61 2.29
CA TYR A 181 -3.88 -9.93 2.12
C TYR A 181 -4.53 -10.61 0.92
N ARG A 182 -3.73 -11.21 0.03
CA ARG A 182 -4.31 -12.00 -1.06
C ARG A 182 -5.07 -13.20 -0.51
N VAL A 183 -6.13 -13.58 -1.18
CA VAL A 183 -6.98 -14.70 -0.76
C VAL A 183 -7.25 -15.58 -1.97
N GLN A 184 -6.81 -16.85 -1.91
CA GLN A 184 -7.02 -17.82 -2.99
C GLN A 184 -8.39 -18.47 -2.87
N GLN A 185 -9.13 -18.54 -3.95
CA GLN A 185 -10.37 -19.33 -4.00
C GLN A 185 -10.02 -20.82 -4.22
N LEU A 186 -10.48 -21.67 -3.32
CA LEU A 186 -10.31 -23.13 -3.40
C LEU A 186 -11.58 -23.87 -3.80
N GLY A 187 -12.74 -23.24 -3.57
CA GLY A 187 -14.03 -23.83 -3.86
C GLY A 187 -15.15 -22.81 -3.81
N LYS A 188 -16.40 -23.28 -3.89
CA LYS A 188 -17.60 -22.43 -3.91
C LYS A 188 -17.76 -21.57 -2.66
N ASN A 189 -17.27 -22.02 -1.52
CA ASN A 189 -17.38 -21.35 -0.24
C ASN A 189 -16.11 -21.47 0.61
N THR A 190 -14.99 -21.85 0.01
CA THR A 190 -13.71 -22.08 0.71
C THR A 190 -12.62 -21.27 0.08
N LEU A 191 -11.84 -20.59 0.92
CA LEU A 191 -10.73 -19.75 0.55
C LEU A 191 -9.48 -20.17 1.34
N ALA A 192 -8.27 -19.91 0.80
CA ALA A 192 -7.02 -19.98 1.55
C ALA A 192 -6.55 -18.55 1.88
N MET A 193 -6.24 -18.31 3.15
CA MET A 193 -5.85 -17.00 3.64
C MET A 193 -4.33 -16.86 3.71
N HIS A 194 -3.72 -16.09 2.83
CA HIS A 194 -2.28 -15.86 2.82
C HIS A 194 -1.87 -14.85 3.90
N TRP A 195 -1.61 -15.31 5.11
CA TRP A 195 -1.06 -14.48 6.18
C TRP A 195 0.44 -14.69 6.38
N GLN A 196 1.22 -13.73 5.96
CA GLN A 196 2.63 -13.70 6.32
C GLN A 196 2.81 -13.69 7.84
N ARG A 197 3.83 -14.40 8.34
CA ARG A 197 4.06 -14.67 9.77
C ARG A 197 4.08 -13.43 10.67
N HIS A 198 4.55 -12.30 10.12
CA HIS A 198 4.72 -11.03 10.86
C HIS A 198 3.47 -10.14 10.86
N LYS A 199 2.44 -10.50 10.11
CA LYS A 199 1.22 -9.69 9.99
C LYS A 199 0.29 -9.86 11.20
N VAL A 200 -0.48 -8.80 11.49
CA VAL A 200 -1.39 -8.77 12.65
C VAL A 200 -2.47 -9.85 12.54
N GLY A 201 -3.06 -10.05 11.37
CA GLY A 201 -4.04 -11.13 11.15
C GLY A 201 -3.51 -12.53 11.50
N ALA A 202 -2.23 -12.81 11.15
CA ALA A 202 -1.57 -14.06 11.53
C ALA A 202 -1.37 -14.18 13.04
N ALA A 203 -1.12 -13.06 13.75
CA ALA A 203 -1.00 -13.05 15.20
C ALA A 203 -2.35 -13.36 15.87
N HIS A 204 -3.46 -12.76 15.38
CA HIS A 204 -4.81 -13.03 15.85
C HIS A 204 -5.18 -14.50 15.66
N TRP A 205 -4.88 -15.08 14.49
CA TRP A 205 -5.14 -16.49 14.21
C TRP A 205 -4.38 -17.41 15.15
N ARG A 206 -3.07 -17.20 15.39
CA ARG A 206 -2.29 -18.00 16.32
C ARG A 206 -2.87 -17.99 17.73
N GLU A 207 -3.27 -16.83 18.22
CA GLU A 207 -3.91 -16.66 19.53
C GLU A 207 -5.23 -17.43 19.63
N MET A 208 -6.08 -17.39 18.60
CA MET A 208 -7.34 -18.14 18.56
C MET A 208 -7.09 -19.64 18.46
N ALA A 209 -6.09 -20.05 17.67
CA ALA A 209 -5.68 -21.44 17.55
C ALA A 209 -5.17 -22.02 18.88
N GLU A 210 -4.37 -21.25 19.65
CA GLU A 210 -3.93 -21.64 21.00
C GLU A 210 -5.11 -21.84 21.97
N ARG A 211 -6.22 -21.13 21.77
CA ARG A 211 -7.45 -21.30 22.56
C ARG A 211 -8.34 -22.45 22.06
N GLY A 212 -8.07 -23.00 20.89
CA GLY A 212 -8.94 -23.97 20.23
C GLY A 212 -10.29 -23.38 19.79
N GLU A 213 -10.36 -22.07 19.55
CA GLU A 213 -11.58 -21.37 19.19
C GLU A 213 -11.58 -21.00 17.71
N ARG A 214 -12.75 -21.09 17.06
CA ARG A 214 -12.94 -20.60 15.69
C ARG A 214 -12.71 -19.10 15.64
N MET A 215 -11.93 -18.67 14.67
CA MET A 215 -11.65 -17.25 14.44
C MET A 215 -12.60 -16.68 13.39
N PRO A 216 -13.45 -15.72 13.73
CA PRO A 216 -14.24 -14.97 12.74
C PRO A 216 -13.32 -14.17 11.82
N VAL A 217 -13.63 -14.20 10.53
CA VAL A 217 -12.95 -13.42 9.50
C VAL A 217 -13.97 -12.82 8.56
N VAL A 218 -13.81 -11.55 8.22
CA VAL A 218 -14.61 -10.91 7.19
C VAL A 218 -13.69 -10.31 6.12
N ILE A 219 -14.06 -10.50 4.87
CA ILE A 219 -13.33 -9.98 3.71
C ILE A 219 -14.26 -8.98 3.02
N ALA A 220 -13.97 -7.69 3.17
CA ALA A 220 -14.67 -6.64 2.44
C ALA A 220 -13.90 -6.34 1.14
N ILE A 221 -14.64 -6.20 0.03
CA ILE A 221 -14.10 -5.97 -1.30
C ILE A 221 -14.81 -4.74 -1.86
N GLY A 222 -14.04 -3.69 -2.16
CA GLY A 222 -14.57 -2.38 -2.51
C GLY A 222 -15.15 -1.64 -1.30
N ALA A 223 -14.89 -0.36 -1.23
CA ALA A 223 -15.44 0.60 -0.29
C ALA A 223 -15.00 1.99 -0.73
N ASP A 224 -15.11 3.01 0.15
CA ASP A 224 -14.45 4.27 -0.13
C ASP A 224 -12.92 4.09 -0.31
N PRO A 225 -12.31 4.82 -1.23
CA PRO A 225 -10.91 4.54 -1.62
C PRO A 225 -9.90 4.77 -0.49
N ALA A 226 -10.16 5.65 0.47
CA ALA A 226 -9.27 5.86 1.61
C ALA A 226 -9.30 4.67 2.58
N SER A 227 -10.44 4.01 2.76
CA SER A 227 -10.55 2.75 3.51
C SER A 227 -9.79 1.63 2.82
N MET A 228 -9.90 1.50 1.49
CA MET A 228 -9.16 0.52 0.71
C MET A 228 -7.64 0.73 0.83
N TYR A 229 -7.16 1.96 0.69
CA TYR A 229 -5.74 2.29 0.89
C TYR A 229 -5.28 1.98 2.32
N SER A 230 -6.08 2.33 3.33
CA SER A 230 -5.69 2.19 4.75
C SER A 230 -5.41 0.73 5.15
N ALA A 231 -6.00 -0.25 4.45
CA ALA A 231 -5.71 -1.67 4.65
C ALA A 231 -4.27 -2.07 4.28
N SER A 232 -3.56 -1.25 3.48
CA SER A 232 -2.14 -1.44 3.14
C SER A 232 -1.19 -0.60 3.99
N ALA A 233 -1.70 0.37 4.77
CA ALA A 233 -0.89 1.31 5.52
C ALA A 233 -0.11 0.63 6.67
N PRO A 234 1.17 0.98 6.90
CA PRO A 234 2.00 0.37 7.93
C PRO A 234 1.72 0.95 9.33
N LEU A 235 0.51 0.78 9.80
CA LEU A 235 0.07 1.29 11.10
C LEU A 235 0.54 0.39 12.25
N PRO A 236 0.78 0.96 13.46
CA PRO A 236 0.98 0.17 14.66
C PRO A 236 -0.24 -0.72 14.95
N PRO A 237 -0.05 -1.95 15.52
CA PRO A 237 -1.16 -2.89 15.80
C PRO A 237 -2.25 -2.38 16.75
N THR A 238 -2.05 -1.22 17.36
CA THR A 238 -3.00 -0.59 18.29
C THR A 238 -3.84 0.52 17.63
N VAL A 239 -3.61 0.78 16.35
CA VAL A 239 -4.32 1.82 15.58
C VAL A 239 -5.27 1.14 14.61
N ASP A 240 -6.55 1.44 14.74
CA ASP A 240 -7.60 0.97 13.83
C ASP A 240 -7.45 1.67 12.46
N GLU A 241 -7.34 0.93 11.38
CA GLU A 241 -7.16 1.42 10.02
C GLU A 241 -8.33 2.30 9.56
N PHE A 242 -9.54 2.06 10.07
CA PHE A 242 -10.69 2.91 9.74
C PHE A 242 -10.67 4.28 10.44
N ILE A 243 -9.96 4.41 11.57
CA ILE A 243 -9.65 5.73 12.15
C ILE A 243 -8.69 6.49 11.22
N PHE A 244 -7.69 5.80 10.71
CA PHE A 244 -6.73 6.37 9.77
C PHE A 244 -7.39 6.76 8.44
N ALA A 245 -8.24 5.90 7.88
CA ALA A 245 -9.06 6.22 6.71
C ALA A 245 -9.92 7.47 6.95
N GLY A 246 -10.55 7.56 8.12
CA GLY A 246 -11.32 8.75 8.52
C GLY A 246 -10.47 10.00 8.60
N PHE A 247 -9.23 9.90 9.09
CA PHE A 247 -8.26 11.00 9.10
C PHE A 247 -7.89 11.44 7.69
N LEU A 248 -7.58 10.52 6.77
CA LEU A 248 -7.23 10.83 5.39
C LEU A 248 -8.39 11.56 4.68
N ARG A 249 -9.58 10.99 4.70
CA ARG A 249 -10.77 11.53 4.03
C ARG A 249 -11.46 12.69 4.77
N ARG A 250 -11.01 13.05 5.97
CA ARG A 250 -11.60 14.09 6.87
C ARG A 250 -13.07 13.83 7.22
N LYS A 251 -13.48 12.57 7.23
CA LYS A 251 -14.85 12.14 7.51
C LYS A 251 -14.85 10.74 8.13
N PRO A 252 -15.59 10.47 9.20
CA PRO A 252 -15.67 9.13 9.79
C PRO A 252 -16.10 8.07 8.76
N VAL A 253 -15.47 6.90 8.80
CA VAL A 253 -15.93 5.73 8.06
C VAL A 253 -17.25 5.26 8.65
N GLN A 254 -18.26 4.99 7.81
CA GLN A 254 -19.51 4.40 8.24
C GLN A 254 -19.35 2.88 8.29
N LEU A 255 -19.75 2.25 9.39
CA LEU A 255 -19.62 0.81 9.59
C LEU A 255 -20.98 0.15 9.73
N ALA A 256 -21.06 -1.11 9.33
CA ALA A 256 -22.19 -2.02 9.55
C ALA A 256 -21.71 -3.23 10.36
N LYS A 257 -22.59 -3.83 11.16
CA LYS A 257 -22.28 -5.14 11.75
C LYS A 257 -22.37 -6.21 10.67
N ALA A 258 -21.39 -7.14 10.69
CA ALA A 258 -21.51 -8.37 9.94
C ALA A 258 -22.74 -9.16 10.38
N LEU A 259 -23.31 -9.99 9.47
CA LEU A 259 -24.54 -10.72 9.74
C LEU A 259 -24.34 -12.01 10.53
N THR A 260 -23.13 -12.60 10.43
CA THR A 260 -22.86 -13.94 10.95
C THR A 260 -21.81 -13.95 12.08
N CYS A 261 -21.15 -12.83 12.35
CA CYS A 261 -20.12 -12.73 13.38
C CYS A 261 -20.04 -11.33 14.01
N ASP A 262 -19.32 -11.20 15.14
CA ASP A 262 -19.14 -9.92 15.85
C ASP A 262 -17.94 -9.13 15.29
N LEU A 263 -18.03 -8.81 13.98
CA LEU A 263 -17.11 -7.91 13.32
C LEU A 263 -17.89 -6.78 12.63
N GLU A 264 -17.21 -5.65 12.41
CA GLU A 264 -17.77 -4.51 11.69
C GLU A 264 -17.03 -4.30 10.38
N VAL A 265 -17.79 -3.95 9.34
CA VAL A 265 -17.33 -3.76 7.96
C VAL A 265 -17.69 -2.36 7.46
N PRO A 266 -17.03 -1.81 6.43
CA PRO A 266 -17.50 -0.60 5.78
C PRO A 266 -18.93 -0.79 5.27
N ALA A 267 -19.82 0.11 5.67
CA ALA A 267 -21.24 0.02 5.32
C ALA A 267 -21.51 0.20 3.82
N ASP A 268 -20.56 0.81 3.12
CA ASP A 268 -20.57 1.06 1.68
C ASP A 268 -19.79 0.02 0.87
N ALA A 269 -19.23 -1.03 1.50
CA ALA A 269 -18.51 -2.07 0.78
C ALA A 269 -19.33 -2.66 -0.37
N ASP A 270 -18.68 -2.92 -1.50
CA ASP A 270 -19.34 -3.51 -2.67
C ASP A 270 -19.68 -4.96 -2.43
N PHE A 271 -18.75 -5.74 -1.83
CA PHE A 271 -18.98 -7.12 -1.39
C PHE A 271 -18.42 -7.32 0.00
N VAL A 272 -19.05 -8.19 0.76
CA VAL A 272 -18.58 -8.64 2.09
C VAL A 272 -18.74 -10.15 2.15
N LEU A 273 -17.63 -10.86 2.34
CA LEU A 273 -17.60 -12.31 2.55
C LEU A 273 -17.38 -12.54 4.05
N GLU A 274 -18.35 -13.15 4.71
CA GLU A 274 -18.30 -13.45 6.13
C GLU A 274 -18.01 -14.93 6.35
N GLY A 275 -17.11 -15.25 7.26
CA GLY A 275 -16.75 -16.63 7.49
C GLY A 275 -15.91 -16.82 8.75
N TYR A 276 -15.30 -17.98 8.85
CA TYR A 276 -14.46 -18.35 9.97
C TYR A 276 -13.30 -19.26 9.53
N ILE A 277 -12.29 -19.32 10.37
CA ILE A 277 -11.21 -20.30 10.34
C ILE A 277 -11.40 -21.24 11.52
N ASP A 278 -11.31 -22.54 11.27
CA ASP A 278 -11.37 -23.57 12.33
C ASP A 278 -9.94 -24.05 12.63
N PRO A 279 -9.42 -23.82 13.84
CA PRO A 279 -8.06 -24.24 14.19
C PRO A 279 -7.91 -25.78 14.33
N ALA A 280 -9.02 -26.52 14.39
CA ALA A 280 -8.98 -27.99 14.41
C ALA A 280 -8.75 -28.61 13.03
N GLU A 281 -8.89 -27.82 11.95
CA GLU A 281 -8.68 -28.27 10.59
C GLU A 281 -7.20 -28.22 10.17
N ALA A 282 -6.82 -29.12 9.27
CA ALA A 282 -5.52 -29.06 8.64
C ALA A 282 -5.37 -27.81 7.76
N LEU A 283 -4.17 -27.25 7.72
CA LEU A 283 -3.84 -26.18 6.78
C LEU A 283 -3.98 -26.68 5.33
N VAL A 284 -4.36 -25.78 4.44
CA VAL A 284 -4.52 -26.05 3.01
C VAL A 284 -3.39 -25.44 2.21
N THR A 285 -3.09 -26.01 1.04
CA THR A 285 -2.09 -25.45 0.12
C THR A 285 -2.62 -24.18 -0.53
N GLU A 286 -1.88 -23.09 -0.41
CA GLU A 286 -2.08 -21.80 -1.10
C GLU A 286 -0.88 -21.54 -2.00
N GLY A 287 -1.12 -20.99 -3.17
CA GLY A 287 -0.09 -20.69 -4.17
C GLY A 287 0.13 -21.83 -5.17
N PRO A 288 1.10 -21.67 -6.07
CA PRO A 288 1.95 -20.46 -6.22
C PRO A 288 1.15 -19.24 -6.66
N PHE A 289 1.75 -18.05 -6.50
CA PHE A 289 1.16 -16.78 -6.91
C PHE A 289 2.22 -15.87 -7.53
N GLY A 290 1.94 -15.32 -8.70
CA GLY A 290 2.79 -14.29 -9.32
C GLY A 290 2.71 -13.00 -8.49
N ASP A 291 3.79 -12.66 -7.77
CA ASP A 291 3.79 -11.64 -6.74
C ASP A 291 4.51 -10.35 -7.16
N HIS A 292 4.45 -9.31 -6.32
CA HIS A 292 4.99 -7.97 -6.59
C HIS A 292 6.51 -7.93 -6.83
N THR A 293 7.22 -9.00 -6.46
CA THR A 293 8.65 -9.16 -6.81
C THR A 293 8.88 -9.41 -8.30
N GLY A 294 7.83 -9.70 -9.07
CA GLY A 294 7.92 -10.16 -10.45
C GLY A 294 8.28 -11.63 -10.61
N PHE A 295 8.28 -12.37 -9.49
CA PHE A 295 8.53 -13.82 -9.42
C PHE A 295 7.37 -14.50 -8.71
N TYR A 296 7.17 -15.78 -9.00
CA TYR A 296 6.18 -16.58 -8.27
C TYR A 296 6.63 -16.83 -6.83
N SER A 297 5.71 -16.61 -5.88
CA SER A 297 5.87 -17.14 -4.53
C SER A 297 5.67 -18.66 -4.56
N LEU A 298 6.36 -19.37 -3.68
CA LEU A 298 6.18 -20.81 -3.54
C LEU A 298 4.82 -21.11 -2.91
N ALA A 299 4.25 -22.26 -3.27
CA ALA A 299 3.09 -22.79 -2.56
C ALA A 299 3.48 -23.17 -1.13
N ASP A 300 2.61 -22.85 -0.16
CA ASP A 300 2.83 -23.16 1.25
C ASP A 300 1.48 -23.43 1.94
N LEU A 301 1.52 -23.79 3.20
CA LEU A 301 0.35 -24.17 3.99
C LEU A 301 -0.23 -22.98 4.76
N TYR A 302 -1.51 -22.71 4.55
CA TYR A 302 -2.26 -21.62 5.17
C TYR A 302 -3.61 -22.07 5.70
N PRO A 303 -4.25 -21.31 6.61
CA PRO A 303 -5.57 -21.66 7.10
C PRO A 303 -6.66 -21.49 6.02
N ALA A 304 -7.61 -22.43 6.03
CA ALA A 304 -8.81 -22.32 5.22
C ALA A 304 -9.83 -21.38 5.87
N VAL A 305 -10.50 -20.55 5.06
CA VAL A 305 -11.64 -19.72 5.48
C VAL A 305 -12.91 -20.33 4.89
N HIS A 306 -13.87 -20.65 5.74
CA HIS A 306 -15.20 -21.13 5.35
C HIS A 306 -16.16 -19.95 5.27
N VAL A 307 -16.55 -19.59 4.05
CA VAL A 307 -17.48 -18.49 3.81
C VAL A 307 -18.92 -18.98 4.07
N THR A 308 -19.59 -18.32 5.01
CA THR A 308 -20.96 -18.67 5.45
C THR A 308 -22.02 -17.72 4.93
N ALA A 309 -21.62 -16.50 4.55
CA ALA A 309 -22.47 -15.53 3.91
C ALA A 309 -21.66 -14.63 2.96
N VAL A 310 -22.31 -14.21 1.88
CA VAL A 310 -21.85 -13.14 1.00
C VAL A 310 -22.92 -12.09 0.95
N THR A 311 -22.58 -10.85 1.28
CA THR A 311 -23.48 -9.71 1.14
C THR A 311 -22.91 -8.70 0.16
N MET A 312 -23.77 -7.92 -0.49
CA MET A 312 -23.32 -6.97 -1.49
C MET A 312 -24.33 -5.85 -1.74
N ARG A 313 -23.88 -4.79 -2.36
CA ARG A 313 -24.72 -3.73 -2.92
C ARG A 313 -25.49 -4.26 -4.13
N ARG A 314 -26.53 -3.56 -4.58
CA ARG A 314 -27.28 -3.93 -5.79
C ARG A 314 -26.47 -3.83 -7.07
N ASN A 315 -25.64 -2.80 -7.17
CA ASN A 315 -24.80 -2.53 -8.35
C ASN A 315 -23.33 -2.40 -7.93
N PRO A 316 -22.70 -3.50 -7.49
CA PRO A 316 -21.33 -3.45 -7.02
C PRO A 316 -20.35 -3.46 -8.18
N ILE A 317 -19.18 -2.86 -7.97
CA ILE A 317 -17.99 -3.04 -8.80
C ILE A 317 -17.04 -3.97 -8.04
N PHE A 318 -16.48 -4.97 -8.70
CA PHE A 318 -15.47 -5.83 -8.12
C PHE A 318 -14.08 -5.21 -8.36
N PRO A 319 -13.45 -4.56 -7.36
CA PRO A 319 -12.12 -4.05 -7.54
C PRO A 319 -11.12 -5.18 -7.48
N ALA A 320 -10.15 -5.16 -8.37
CA ALA A 320 -9.03 -6.05 -8.41
C ALA A 320 -7.74 -5.27 -8.68
N THR A 321 -6.61 -5.83 -8.31
CA THR A 321 -5.30 -5.36 -8.72
C THR A 321 -4.47 -6.55 -9.17
N ILE A 322 -3.44 -6.31 -9.96
CA ILE A 322 -2.41 -7.31 -10.25
C ILE A 322 -1.07 -6.76 -9.81
N VAL A 323 -0.21 -7.66 -9.39
CA VAL A 323 1.19 -7.41 -9.09
C VAL A 323 2.05 -8.28 -9.99
N GLY A 324 3.30 -7.89 -10.21
CA GLY A 324 4.20 -8.59 -11.12
C GLY A 324 5.46 -7.78 -11.38
N ARG A 325 6.00 -7.85 -12.59
CA ARG A 325 7.16 -7.04 -12.97
C ARG A 325 6.83 -5.56 -12.86
N PRO A 326 7.62 -4.76 -12.14
CA PRO A 326 7.34 -3.34 -11.97
C PRO A 326 7.48 -2.55 -13.29
N PRO A 327 6.84 -1.36 -13.42
CA PRO A 327 5.91 -0.78 -12.44
C PRO A 327 4.51 -1.39 -12.52
N MET A 328 3.82 -1.45 -11.38
CA MET A 328 2.43 -1.90 -11.26
C MET A 328 1.64 -0.90 -10.39
N GLU A 329 0.35 -1.13 -10.19
CA GLU A 329 -0.52 -0.27 -9.38
C GLU A 329 -0.04 -0.10 -7.93
N ASP A 330 0.53 -1.14 -7.35
CA ASP A 330 1.06 -1.18 -5.99
C ASP A 330 2.20 -0.17 -5.76
N PHE A 331 2.97 0.20 -6.79
CA PHE A 331 3.97 1.26 -6.71
C PHE A 331 3.34 2.59 -6.25
N TYR A 332 2.16 2.95 -6.76
CA TYR A 332 1.49 4.20 -6.40
C TYR A 332 0.94 4.17 -4.97
N LEU A 333 0.47 3.01 -4.49
CA LEU A 333 0.11 2.79 -3.08
C LEU A 333 1.34 2.92 -2.17
N GLY A 334 2.46 2.35 -2.58
CA GLY A 334 3.75 2.47 -1.89
C GLY A 334 4.24 3.91 -1.84
N HIS A 335 4.12 4.65 -2.96
CA HIS A 335 4.50 6.06 -3.02
C HIS A 335 3.63 6.93 -2.09
N ALA A 336 2.31 6.70 -2.03
CA ALA A 336 1.47 7.38 -1.06
C ALA A 336 1.93 7.10 0.37
N THR A 337 2.30 5.86 0.67
CA THR A 337 2.82 5.47 1.99
C THR A 337 4.12 6.22 2.33
N GLU A 338 5.07 6.32 1.40
CA GLU A 338 6.30 7.07 1.67
C GLU A 338 6.02 8.56 1.95
N ARG A 339 5.09 9.19 1.22
CA ARG A 339 4.76 10.62 1.45
C ARG A 339 4.04 10.86 2.76
N ILE A 340 3.07 10.02 3.08
CA ILE A 340 2.25 10.15 4.29
C ILE A 340 3.07 9.88 5.55
N PHE A 341 3.98 8.89 5.52
CA PHE A 341 4.72 8.46 6.70
C PHE A 341 6.11 9.11 6.86
N LEU A 342 6.59 9.89 5.89
CA LEU A 342 7.85 10.64 6.00
C LEU A 342 7.94 11.49 7.28
N PRO A 343 6.92 12.25 7.71
CA PRO A 343 6.99 13.02 8.94
C PRO A 343 7.23 12.18 10.19
N LEU A 344 6.63 10.98 10.25
CA LEU A 344 6.83 10.05 11.36
C LEU A 344 8.24 9.48 11.38
N LEU A 345 8.82 9.21 10.21
CA LEU A 345 10.21 8.78 10.10
C LEU A 345 11.17 9.87 10.58
N LYS A 346 10.91 11.14 10.23
CA LYS A 346 11.69 12.31 10.67
C LYS A 346 11.63 12.56 12.17
N LEU A 347 10.60 12.11 12.89
CA LEU A 347 10.56 12.21 14.35
C LEU A 347 11.67 11.39 15.03
N THR A 348 12.00 10.25 14.45
CA THR A 348 13.00 9.33 15.02
C THR A 348 14.36 9.47 14.38
N ILE A 349 14.40 9.97 13.13
CA ILE A 349 15.61 10.18 12.34
C ILE A 349 15.55 11.60 11.73
N PRO A 350 15.82 12.66 12.54
CA PRO A 350 15.57 14.04 12.13
C PRO A 350 16.49 14.55 11.01
N GLU A 351 17.61 13.90 10.77
CA GLU A 351 18.51 14.21 9.66
C GLU A 351 17.97 13.85 8.29
N ILE A 352 16.96 12.99 8.19
CA ILE A 352 16.32 12.63 6.91
C ILE A 352 15.61 13.87 6.36
N VAL A 353 15.91 14.18 5.10
CA VAL A 353 15.23 15.23 4.32
C VAL A 353 14.11 14.62 3.52
N ASP A 354 14.41 13.56 2.76
CA ASP A 354 13.43 12.81 1.99
C ASP A 354 13.87 11.35 1.82
N TYR A 355 12.96 10.48 1.40
CA TYR A 355 13.26 9.12 0.96
C TYR A 355 12.34 8.70 -0.17
N HIS A 356 12.78 7.72 -0.96
CA HIS A 356 12.02 7.19 -2.07
C HIS A 356 12.26 5.69 -2.25
N MET A 357 11.17 4.97 -2.50
CA MET A 357 11.15 3.55 -2.85
C MET A 357 10.81 3.42 -4.33
N PRO A 358 11.81 3.37 -5.24
CA PRO A 358 11.55 3.30 -6.68
C PRO A 358 10.85 2.01 -7.06
N ALA A 359 10.12 2.03 -8.19
CA ALA A 359 9.35 0.87 -8.65
C ALA A 359 10.22 -0.39 -8.79
N GLU A 360 11.45 -0.26 -9.29
CA GLU A 360 12.41 -1.35 -9.46
C GLU A 360 12.87 -1.96 -8.12
N GLY A 361 12.74 -1.18 -7.05
CA GLY A 361 13.03 -1.60 -5.67
C GLY A 361 11.89 -2.35 -5.01
N ILE A 362 10.74 -2.48 -5.67
CA ILE A 362 9.58 -3.19 -5.14
C ILE A 362 9.36 -2.91 -3.64
N PHE A 363 9.18 -1.63 -3.30
CA PHE A 363 9.05 -1.01 -1.97
C PHE A 363 10.34 -1.04 -1.14
N HIS A 364 10.82 -2.21 -0.72
CA HIS A 364 11.86 -2.33 0.29
C HIS A 364 13.20 -2.90 -0.22
N ASN A 365 13.25 -3.43 -1.44
CA ASN A 365 14.52 -3.96 -1.94
C ASN A 365 15.54 -2.85 -2.28
N LEU A 366 15.05 -1.64 -2.58
CA LEU A 366 15.90 -0.47 -2.79
C LEU A 366 15.21 0.77 -2.20
N VAL A 367 15.92 1.50 -1.35
CA VAL A 367 15.45 2.77 -0.79
C VAL A 367 16.57 3.80 -0.93
N PHE A 368 16.27 4.91 -1.58
CA PHE A 368 17.11 6.11 -1.56
C PHE A 368 16.71 7.00 -0.39
N VAL A 369 17.69 7.57 0.28
CA VAL A 369 17.48 8.46 1.44
C VAL A 369 18.37 9.66 1.33
N SER A 370 17.83 10.87 1.32
CA SER A 370 18.62 12.09 1.43
C SER A 370 18.68 12.56 2.87
N ILE A 371 19.89 12.95 3.30
CA ILE A 371 20.13 13.39 4.67
C ILE A 371 20.92 14.70 4.71
N ARG A 372 20.71 15.48 5.76
CA ARG A 372 21.61 16.57 6.13
C ARG A 372 22.78 16.00 6.93
N LYS A 373 23.92 15.79 6.25
CA LYS A 373 25.12 15.25 6.88
C LYS A 373 25.91 16.36 7.57
N GLU A 374 26.18 16.18 8.84
CA GLU A 374 26.88 17.15 9.68
C GLU A 374 28.19 16.58 10.31
N TYR A 375 28.31 15.25 10.40
CA TYR A 375 29.47 14.60 11.05
C TYR A 375 29.77 13.21 10.44
N PRO A 376 30.97 12.68 10.66
CA PRO A 376 31.37 11.35 10.18
C PRO A 376 30.49 10.23 10.70
N GLY A 377 30.16 9.28 9.82
CA GLY A 377 29.38 8.09 10.17
C GLY A 377 27.86 8.31 10.31
N GLN A 378 27.36 9.53 10.07
CA GLN A 378 25.94 9.84 10.22
C GLN A 378 25.08 9.04 9.22
N ALA A 379 25.56 8.78 8.00
CA ALA A 379 24.86 7.91 7.03
C ALA A 379 24.66 6.49 7.60
N TYR A 380 25.65 5.92 8.27
CA TYR A 380 25.52 4.60 8.91
C TYR A 380 24.56 4.62 10.10
N LYS A 381 24.49 5.72 10.86
CA LYS A 381 23.46 5.90 11.89
C LYS A 381 22.07 5.82 11.28
N VAL A 382 21.83 6.53 10.16
CA VAL A 382 20.55 6.53 9.45
C VAL A 382 20.20 5.13 8.94
N MET A 383 21.13 4.44 8.28
CA MET A 383 20.93 3.06 7.82
C MET A 383 20.51 2.13 8.95
N ASN A 384 21.25 2.16 10.07
CA ASN A 384 20.96 1.31 11.24
C ASN A 384 19.61 1.66 11.88
N ALA A 385 19.26 2.95 11.95
CA ALA A 385 17.98 3.38 12.48
C ALA A 385 16.81 2.93 11.59
N MET A 386 16.94 3.03 10.27
CA MET A 386 15.93 2.54 9.33
C MET A 386 15.78 1.02 9.41
N TRP A 387 16.86 0.26 9.40
CA TRP A 387 16.80 -1.20 9.57
C TRP A 387 16.26 -1.66 10.93
N GLY A 388 16.21 -0.78 11.91
CA GLY A 388 15.61 -1.02 13.23
C GLY A 388 14.13 -0.66 13.35
N GLN A 389 13.49 -0.11 12.29
CA GLN A 389 12.15 0.45 12.40
C GLN A 389 11.12 -0.23 11.49
N GLY A 390 10.08 -0.83 12.09
CA GLY A 390 8.87 -1.29 11.40
C GLY A 390 9.14 -2.03 10.09
N LEU A 391 8.44 -1.67 9.02
CA LEU A 391 8.63 -2.27 7.70
C LEU A 391 9.97 -1.89 7.04
N MET A 392 10.61 -0.78 7.42
CA MET A 392 11.95 -0.45 6.94
C MET A 392 13.00 -1.48 7.40
N SER A 393 12.70 -2.28 8.43
CA SER A 393 13.54 -3.40 8.82
C SER A 393 13.72 -4.45 7.73
N LEU A 394 12.83 -4.48 6.73
CA LEU A 394 12.91 -5.35 5.56
C LEU A 394 13.76 -4.74 4.42
N ALA A 395 14.12 -3.46 4.49
CA ALA A 395 14.89 -2.80 3.43
C ALA A 395 16.21 -3.54 3.16
N LYS A 396 16.42 -3.93 1.89
CA LYS A 396 17.56 -4.75 1.46
C LYS A 396 18.76 -3.89 1.11
N VAL A 397 18.56 -2.87 0.28
CA VAL A 397 19.59 -1.92 -0.14
C VAL A 397 19.15 -0.51 0.26
N LEU A 398 19.99 0.17 1.04
CA LEU A 398 19.83 1.59 1.37
C LEU A 398 20.95 2.40 0.72
N VAL A 399 20.58 3.41 -0.07
CA VAL A 399 21.52 4.37 -0.66
C VAL A 399 21.29 5.73 -0.01
N VAL A 400 22.25 6.21 0.76
CA VAL A 400 22.16 7.48 1.47
C VAL A 400 22.95 8.55 0.72
N VAL A 401 22.29 9.66 0.39
CA VAL A 401 22.84 10.79 -0.36
C VAL A 401 22.70 12.10 0.42
N ASP A 402 23.32 13.17 -0.04
CA ASP A 402 23.19 14.51 0.54
C ASP A 402 21.80 15.11 0.30
N ASP A 403 21.44 16.11 1.11
CA ASP A 403 20.11 16.75 1.17
C ASP A 403 19.67 17.47 -0.10
N TRP A 404 20.61 17.87 -0.96
CA TRP A 404 20.34 18.54 -2.23
C TRP A 404 19.88 17.58 -3.36
N VAL A 405 20.12 16.26 -3.18
CA VAL A 405 19.79 15.24 -4.21
C VAL A 405 18.29 14.94 -4.20
N ASN A 406 17.68 15.05 -5.36
CA ASN A 406 16.28 14.64 -5.53
C ASN A 406 16.16 13.10 -5.57
N VAL A 407 15.93 12.48 -4.43
CA VAL A 407 15.77 11.01 -4.33
C VAL A 407 14.54 10.47 -5.06
N ARG A 408 13.55 11.33 -5.36
CA ARG A 408 12.37 10.95 -6.17
C ARG A 408 12.71 10.78 -7.65
N ASN A 409 13.93 11.16 -8.05
CA ASN A 409 14.51 10.87 -9.36
C ASN A 409 15.60 9.81 -9.20
N PRO A 410 15.31 8.51 -9.41
CA PRO A 410 16.28 7.43 -9.22
C PRO A 410 17.52 7.59 -10.11
N GLN A 411 17.38 8.16 -11.32
CA GLN A 411 18.50 8.40 -12.22
C GLN A 411 19.48 9.41 -11.63
N GLU A 412 18.98 10.49 -11.04
CA GLU A 412 19.81 11.49 -10.34
C GLU A 412 20.48 10.90 -9.10
N ALA A 413 19.69 10.18 -8.28
CA ALA A 413 20.21 9.54 -7.06
C ALA A 413 21.35 8.55 -7.37
N TRP A 414 21.18 7.72 -8.42
CA TRP A 414 22.25 6.83 -8.87
C TRP A 414 23.43 7.56 -9.50
N TRP A 415 23.19 8.61 -10.28
CA TRP A 415 24.28 9.41 -10.85
C TRP A 415 25.17 9.98 -9.73
N VAL A 416 24.58 10.57 -8.69
CA VAL A 416 25.31 11.09 -7.54
C VAL A 416 26.02 9.97 -6.79
N ALA A 417 25.29 8.89 -6.47
CA ALA A 417 25.85 7.79 -5.71
C ALA A 417 27.10 7.19 -6.37
N LEU A 418 27.01 6.89 -7.67
CA LEU A 418 28.12 6.28 -8.40
C LEU A 418 29.35 7.19 -8.55
N ASN A 419 29.18 8.51 -8.43
CA ASN A 419 30.30 9.46 -8.46
C ASN A 419 30.90 9.72 -7.07
N ASN A 420 30.13 9.49 -6.00
CA ASN A 420 30.56 9.83 -4.64
C ASN A 420 31.16 8.67 -3.87
N ILE A 421 30.95 7.42 -4.30
CA ILE A 421 31.41 6.25 -3.54
C ILE A 421 32.77 5.74 -4.00
N ASP A 422 33.53 5.29 -3.01
CA ASP A 422 34.53 4.24 -3.15
C ASP A 422 33.89 2.95 -2.61
N PRO A 423 33.62 1.94 -3.44
CA PRO A 423 32.80 0.80 -3.03
C PRO A 423 33.30 0.07 -1.78
N GLU A 424 34.60 -0.06 -1.60
CA GLU A 424 35.19 -0.73 -0.42
C GLU A 424 35.01 0.10 0.85
N ARG A 425 35.23 1.41 0.77
CA ARG A 425 35.13 2.32 1.91
C ARG A 425 33.68 2.57 2.32
N ASP A 426 32.77 2.74 1.33
CA ASP A 426 31.45 3.34 1.53
C ASP A 426 30.30 2.32 1.58
N THR A 427 30.61 1.04 1.38
CA THR A 427 29.59 -0.03 1.47
C THR A 427 29.67 -0.76 2.80
N ARG A 428 28.50 -1.00 3.38
CA ARG A 428 28.34 -1.79 4.61
C ARG A 428 27.38 -2.94 4.40
N PHE A 429 27.74 -4.11 4.92
CA PHE A 429 26.86 -5.28 4.96
C PHE A 429 26.46 -5.58 6.41
N THR A 430 25.20 -5.94 6.60
CA THR A 430 24.67 -6.41 7.87
C THR A 430 23.70 -7.56 7.64
N MET A 431 23.35 -8.29 8.70
CA MET A 431 22.36 -9.37 8.65
C MET A 431 21.09 -8.90 9.34
N GLY A 432 19.94 -9.33 8.82
CA GLY A 432 18.66 -8.97 9.44
C GLY A 432 17.44 -9.66 8.80
N PRO A 433 16.24 -9.25 9.24
CA PRO A 433 15.01 -9.78 8.66
C PRO A 433 14.89 -9.37 7.19
N MET A 434 14.36 -10.29 6.38
CA MET A 434 14.07 -10.09 4.96
C MET A 434 12.60 -10.38 4.72
N ASP A 435 12.06 -9.84 3.65
CA ASP A 435 10.70 -10.18 3.23
C ASP A 435 10.60 -11.67 2.89
N VAL A 436 9.43 -12.27 3.13
CA VAL A 436 9.20 -13.69 2.86
C VAL A 436 9.25 -14.01 1.37
N LEU A 437 9.05 -13.01 0.50
CA LEU A 437 9.10 -13.12 -0.95
C LEU A 437 10.51 -12.90 -1.52
N ASP A 438 11.49 -12.58 -0.69
CA ASP A 438 12.88 -12.48 -1.14
C ASP A 438 13.48 -13.88 -1.35
N HIS A 439 13.33 -14.37 -2.57
CA HIS A 439 13.84 -15.69 -2.98
C HIS A 439 15.37 -15.78 -2.99
N SER A 440 16.09 -14.65 -2.91
CA SER A 440 17.56 -14.61 -2.92
C SER A 440 18.18 -14.67 -1.51
N SER A 441 17.37 -14.59 -0.47
CA SER A 441 17.82 -14.65 0.92
C SER A 441 18.52 -15.98 1.26
N ARG A 442 19.54 -15.93 2.13
CA ARG A 442 20.29 -17.11 2.55
C ARG A 442 19.45 -18.13 3.32
N ALA A 443 18.45 -17.66 4.03
CA ALA A 443 17.47 -18.45 4.75
C ALA A 443 16.11 -17.77 4.68
N PHE A 444 15.05 -18.52 4.90
CA PHE A 444 13.70 -17.98 4.90
C PHE A 444 13.58 -16.83 5.91
N THR A 445 13.19 -15.65 5.42
CA THR A 445 13.06 -14.40 6.20
C THR A 445 14.32 -13.86 6.86
N TYR A 446 15.52 -14.33 6.47
CA TYR A 446 16.78 -13.90 7.02
C TYR A 446 17.89 -13.82 5.96
N GLY A 447 18.52 -12.66 5.82
CA GLY A 447 19.53 -12.45 4.81
C GLY A 447 20.41 -11.23 5.08
N SER A 448 21.30 -10.93 4.13
CA SER A 448 22.18 -9.78 4.22
C SER A 448 21.55 -8.53 3.61
N LYS A 449 21.90 -7.40 4.18
CA LYS A 449 21.52 -6.05 3.75
C LYS A 449 22.76 -5.28 3.34
N MET A 450 22.61 -4.35 2.39
CA MET A 450 23.68 -3.49 1.92
C MET A 450 23.30 -2.03 2.13
N GLY A 451 24.17 -1.27 2.76
CA GLY A 451 24.07 0.19 2.89
C GLY A 451 25.21 0.86 2.13
N ILE A 452 24.89 1.90 1.38
CA ILE A 452 25.83 2.67 0.58
C ILE A 452 25.81 4.11 1.07
N ASP A 453 26.94 4.58 1.65
CA ASP A 453 27.14 5.99 2.00
C ASP A 453 27.64 6.78 0.79
N ALA A 454 26.68 7.31 0.04
CA ALA A 454 26.95 8.15 -1.13
C ALA A 454 26.95 9.67 -0.82
N THR A 455 27.03 10.03 0.45
CA THR A 455 27.15 11.44 0.87
C THR A 455 28.54 11.98 0.59
N LYS A 456 28.67 13.31 0.53
CA LYS A 456 29.95 14.00 0.52
C LYS A 456 30.81 13.53 1.69
N LYS A 457 32.09 13.26 1.42
CA LYS A 457 33.06 12.89 2.48
C LYS A 457 33.62 14.10 3.17
N LEU A 458 33.70 14.03 4.49
CA LEU A 458 34.26 15.07 5.33
C LEU A 458 35.79 14.85 5.54
N PRO A 459 36.57 15.91 5.83
CA PRO A 459 37.99 15.74 6.13
C PRO A 459 38.26 14.76 7.27
N GLU A 460 37.39 14.73 8.28
CA GLU A 460 37.46 13.82 9.43
C GLU A 460 37.24 12.34 9.05
N GLU A 461 36.67 12.06 7.86
CA GLU A 461 36.56 10.71 7.29
C GLU A 461 37.80 10.29 6.51
N GLY A 462 38.91 11.10 6.59
CA GLY A 462 40.15 10.85 5.89
C GLY A 462 40.16 11.34 4.44
N PHE A 463 39.17 12.12 4.02
CA PHE A 463 39.13 12.70 2.68
C PHE A 463 39.88 14.03 2.65
N THR A 464 41.06 14.02 2.05
CA THR A 464 42.00 15.16 2.10
C THR A 464 41.97 16.04 0.85
N ARG A 465 41.26 15.66 -0.19
CA ARG A 465 41.06 16.43 -1.42
C ARG A 465 39.86 17.35 -1.30
N ASP A 466 39.89 18.48 -2.04
CA ASP A 466 38.68 19.30 -2.19
C ASP A 466 37.57 18.50 -2.86
N TRP A 467 36.36 18.58 -2.30
CA TRP A 467 35.18 17.99 -2.92
C TRP A 467 34.71 18.88 -4.07
N PRO A 468 34.62 18.36 -5.30
CA PRO A 468 34.26 19.18 -6.45
C PRO A 468 32.82 19.69 -6.34
N PRO A 469 32.54 20.93 -6.76
CA PRO A 469 31.16 21.41 -6.85
C PRO A 469 30.42 20.71 -7.99
N VAL A 470 29.09 20.62 -7.85
CA VAL A 470 28.21 20.19 -8.94
C VAL A 470 28.20 21.26 -10.04
N ILE A 471 28.18 20.81 -11.29
CA ILE A 471 28.10 21.73 -12.43
C ILE A 471 26.67 22.27 -12.55
N GLU A 472 26.52 23.55 -12.33
CA GLU A 472 25.25 24.27 -12.49
C GLU A 472 25.47 25.58 -13.25
N MET A 473 24.47 25.96 -14.04
CA MET A 473 24.45 27.26 -14.71
C MET A 473 24.09 28.34 -13.67
N ASP A 474 24.74 29.51 -13.77
CA ASP A 474 24.41 30.64 -12.89
C ASP A 474 22.97 31.16 -13.13
N GLU A 475 22.41 31.74 -12.09
CA GLU A 475 21.01 32.20 -12.09
C GLU A 475 20.72 33.34 -13.08
N ALA A 476 21.71 34.13 -13.44
CA ALA A 476 21.54 35.20 -14.44
C ALA A 476 21.38 34.61 -15.85
N THR A 477 22.19 33.61 -16.16
CA THR A 477 22.13 32.87 -17.42
C THR A 477 20.83 32.05 -17.51
N LYS A 478 20.42 31.36 -16.43
CA LYS A 478 19.13 30.64 -16.40
C LYS A 478 17.99 31.58 -16.74
N ARG A 479 17.85 32.71 -16.05
CA ARG A 479 16.81 33.72 -16.32
C ARG A 479 16.85 34.29 -17.75
N ALA A 480 18.05 34.53 -18.28
CA ALA A 480 18.17 35.02 -19.66
C ALA A 480 17.69 33.98 -20.68
N VAL A 481 18.00 32.72 -20.46
CA VAL A 481 17.54 31.62 -21.30
C VAL A 481 16.02 31.42 -21.18
N ASP A 482 15.47 31.47 -19.96
CA ASP A 482 14.03 31.35 -19.72
C ASP A 482 13.25 32.47 -20.48
N ALA A 483 13.77 33.67 -20.46
CA ALA A 483 13.17 34.80 -21.17
C ALA A 483 13.13 34.61 -22.70
N MET A 484 14.13 33.96 -23.27
CA MET A 484 14.17 33.72 -24.73
C MET A 484 13.53 32.37 -25.13
N TRP A 485 13.32 31.42 -24.19
CA TRP A 485 12.84 30.06 -24.48
C TRP A 485 11.60 30.01 -25.39
N PRO A 486 10.54 30.84 -25.16
CA PRO A 486 9.35 30.84 -26.03
C PRO A 486 9.64 31.16 -27.51
N SER A 487 10.72 31.93 -27.77
CA SER A 487 11.12 32.32 -29.13
C SER A 487 11.96 31.26 -29.85
N LEU A 488 12.48 30.27 -29.14
CA LEU A 488 13.37 29.24 -29.72
C LEU A 488 12.61 28.14 -30.48
N GLY A 489 11.28 28.04 -30.34
CA GLY A 489 10.47 27.01 -30.96
C GLY A 489 10.71 25.62 -30.38
N ILE A 490 11.35 25.54 -29.21
CA ILE A 490 11.60 24.29 -28.47
C ILE A 490 10.40 24.04 -27.55
N PRO A 491 9.79 22.83 -27.56
CA PRO A 491 8.71 22.51 -26.64
C PRO A 491 9.13 22.73 -25.19
N ALA A 492 8.20 23.22 -24.36
CA ALA A 492 8.41 23.21 -22.91
C ALA A 492 8.62 21.75 -22.42
N ARG A 493 9.51 21.59 -21.46
CA ARG A 493 9.73 20.29 -20.82
C ARG A 493 8.56 19.85 -19.98
#